data_0a92cd6f0e13358d8e7d934b3253df92
#
_entry.id   0a92cd6f0e13358d8e7d934b3253df92
#
_cell.length_a   1.000
_cell.length_b   1.000
_cell.length_c   1.000
_cell.angle_alpha   90.00
_cell.angle_beta   90.00
_cell.angle_gamma   90.00
#
_symmetry.space_group_name_H-M   'P 1'
#
loop_
_entity.id
_entity.type
_entity.pdbx_description
1 polymer ?
#
loop_
_entity_poly.entity_id
_entity_poly.type
_entity_poly.pdbx_seq_one_letter_code
_entity_poly.pdbx_strand_id
1 'polypeptide(L)'
;KAIRYVQKKVYILNDGKVANRDNWQEAEEISRRHDVQCITRTESGGAKAGNINNALKLTTEPYVVVFDADHVPKPEFLAETMGYFVDERVAFVQSPQFYHNAQVNQVAGGAWEQQTLFFGPLLKGKNTINSAFMCGTNMVIRRKALDEVGGMSEKSIAEDFLTSLLIHTNKWKSVYVDKVLAEGLAPEDFLSYYKQQFRWARGSLELIFGFNPLFRRGL
;
A
#
# COMPACT_ATOMS: atom_id res chain seq x y z
N LYS A 1 -11.54 3.76 12.34
CA LYS A 1 -12.24 3.12 13.47
C LYS A 1 -13.28 2.06 13.05
N ALA A 2 -13.76 2.04 11.79
CA ALA A 2 -14.75 1.08 11.31
C ALA A 2 -14.29 -0.40 11.39
N ILE A 3 -12.99 -0.67 11.22
CA ILE A 3 -12.44 -2.03 11.29
C ILE A 3 -12.73 -2.67 12.65
N ARG A 4 -13.36 -3.85 12.63
CA ARG A 4 -13.68 -4.65 13.82
C ARG A 4 -12.47 -5.51 14.19
N TYR A 5 -11.58 -4.97 15.01
CA TYR A 5 -10.44 -5.69 15.57
C TYR A 5 -10.05 -5.05 16.89
N VAL A 6 -9.92 -5.84 17.95
CA VAL A 6 -9.79 -5.33 19.33
C VAL A 6 -8.44 -4.63 19.55
N GLN A 7 -7.36 -5.27 19.11
CA GLN A 7 -6.00 -4.75 19.32
C GLN A 7 -5.51 -4.06 18.04
N LYS A 8 -5.84 -2.79 17.88
CA LYS A 8 -5.31 -1.96 16.79
C LYS A 8 -5.00 -0.55 17.27
N LYS A 9 -3.97 0.03 16.70
CA LYS A 9 -3.69 1.46 16.78
C LYS A 9 -3.84 2.08 15.40
N VAL A 10 -4.31 3.29 15.34
CA VAL A 10 -4.50 4.03 14.09
C VAL A 10 -3.58 5.24 14.09
N TYR A 11 -2.81 5.39 13.02
CA TYR A 11 -1.90 6.50 12.81
C TYR A 11 -2.28 7.24 11.53
N ILE A 12 -2.34 8.56 11.59
CA ILE A 12 -2.39 9.41 10.41
C ILE A 12 -0.96 9.85 10.13
N LEU A 13 -0.43 9.48 8.95
CA LEU A 13 0.91 9.88 8.53
C LEU A 13 0.82 11.16 7.71
N ASN A 14 1.37 12.25 8.24
CA ASN A 14 1.20 13.58 7.68
C ASN A 14 2.50 14.11 7.08
N ASP A 15 2.54 14.22 5.75
CA ASP A 15 3.61 14.84 4.98
C ASP A 15 3.35 16.31 4.63
N GLY A 16 2.21 16.86 5.03
CA GLY A 16 1.78 18.20 4.63
C GLY A 16 2.80 19.29 5.01
N LYS A 17 3.45 19.17 6.16
CA LYS A 17 4.47 20.11 6.61
C LYS A 17 5.72 20.11 5.71
N VAL A 18 6.27 18.95 5.37
CA VAL A 18 7.44 18.84 4.48
C VAL A 18 7.11 19.12 3.02
N ALA A 19 5.85 18.99 2.62
CA ALA A 19 5.33 19.34 1.31
C ALA A 19 4.90 20.81 1.20
N ASN A 20 5.14 21.63 2.24
CA ASN A 20 4.75 23.05 2.33
C ASN A 20 3.26 23.27 2.00
N ARG A 21 2.37 22.42 2.53
CA ARG A 21 0.92 22.60 2.39
C ARG A 21 0.42 23.56 3.45
N ASP A 22 -0.35 24.58 3.04
CA ASP A 22 -0.87 25.61 3.96
C ASP A 22 -1.79 25.03 5.06
N ASN A 23 -2.47 23.93 4.75
CA ASN A 23 -3.43 23.27 5.65
C ASN A 23 -2.90 21.98 6.30
N TRP A 24 -1.58 21.81 6.45
CA TRP A 24 -1.01 20.58 7.00
C TRP A 24 -1.49 20.24 8.43
N GLN A 25 -1.89 21.24 9.22
CA GLN A 25 -2.42 21.07 10.57
C GLN A 25 -3.80 20.38 10.59
N GLU A 26 -4.53 20.38 9.49
CA GLU A 26 -5.86 19.74 9.39
C GLU A 26 -5.79 18.24 9.73
N ALA A 27 -4.73 17.56 9.32
CA ALA A 27 -4.51 16.15 9.66
C ALA A 27 -4.37 15.92 11.17
N GLU A 28 -3.74 16.87 11.89
CA GLU A 28 -3.61 16.82 13.36
C GLU A 28 -4.94 17.12 14.05
N GLU A 29 -5.75 18.01 13.51
CA GLU A 29 -7.10 18.30 14.02
C GLU A 29 -8.03 17.11 13.83
N ILE A 30 -8.00 16.47 12.65
CA ILE A 30 -8.76 15.26 12.37
C ILE A 30 -8.36 14.14 13.34
N SER A 31 -7.06 13.97 13.57
CA SER A 31 -6.57 12.94 14.49
C SER A 31 -7.09 13.16 15.92
N ARG A 32 -7.06 14.40 16.40
CA ARG A 32 -7.61 14.76 17.73
C ARG A 32 -9.11 14.50 17.83
N ARG A 33 -9.91 14.89 16.82
CA ARG A 33 -11.36 14.65 16.78
C ARG A 33 -11.71 13.17 16.85
N HIS A 34 -10.87 12.34 16.27
CA HIS A 34 -11.11 10.89 16.17
C HIS A 34 -10.35 10.07 17.21
N ASP A 35 -9.63 10.72 18.13
CA ASP A 35 -8.82 10.05 19.13
C ASP A 35 -7.90 8.98 18.49
N VAL A 36 -7.08 9.43 17.54
CA VAL A 36 -6.03 8.66 16.86
C VAL A 36 -4.73 9.45 16.87
N GLN A 37 -3.61 8.79 16.65
CA GLN A 37 -2.31 9.47 16.64
C GLN A 37 -2.00 10.05 15.26
N CYS A 38 -1.47 11.27 15.22
CA CYS A 38 -0.89 11.87 14.02
C CYS A 38 0.63 11.85 14.13
N ILE A 39 1.30 11.36 13.10
CA ILE A 39 2.75 11.42 12.94
C ILE A 39 3.05 12.41 11.83
N THR A 40 3.36 13.66 12.21
CA THR A 40 3.79 14.70 11.28
C THR A 40 5.29 14.61 11.08
N ARG A 41 5.72 14.34 9.86
CA ARG A 41 7.14 14.27 9.50
C ARG A 41 7.73 15.66 9.35
N THR A 42 8.98 15.84 9.81
CA THR A 42 9.72 17.10 9.73
C THR A 42 10.83 17.10 8.68
N GLU A 43 11.30 15.92 8.28
CA GLU A 43 12.34 15.75 7.25
C GLU A 43 11.71 15.26 5.95
N SER A 44 12.09 15.86 4.84
CA SER A 44 11.66 15.45 3.51
C SER A 44 12.48 14.25 3.00
N GLY A 45 11.92 13.47 2.06
CA GLY A 45 12.60 12.36 1.39
C GLY A 45 11.75 11.11 1.31
N GLY A 46 12.01 10.25 0.32
CA GLY A 46 11.38 8.95 0.16
C GLY A 46 9.86 8.97 -0.07
N ALA A 47 9.25 10.12 -0.31
CA ALA A 47 7.81 10.26 -0.54
C ALA A 47 6.97 9.41 0.44
N LYS A 48 6.02 8.59 -0.05
CA LYS A 48 5.18 7.71 0.78
C LYS A 48 5.99 6.68 1.57
N ALA A 49 6.98 6.05 0.94
CA ALA A 49 7.86 5.09 1.62
C ALA A 49 8.60 5.75 2.79
N GLY A 50 9.16 6.94 2.60
CA GLY A 50 9.83 7.68 3.66
C GLY A 50 8.90 8.05 4.81
N ASN A 51 7.63 8.39 4.53
CA ASN A 51 6.64 8.65 5.56
C ASN A 51 6.28 7.39 6.37
N ILE A 52 6.11 6.26 5.69
CA ILE A 52 5.90 4.96 6.34
C ILE A 52 7.13 4.59 7.19
N ASN A 53 8.35 4.71 6.64
CA ASN A 53 9.58 4.41 7.37
C ASN A 53 9.78 5.29 8.60
N ASN A 54 9.41 6.58 8.52
CA ASN A 54 9.41 7.45 9.69
C ASN A 54 8.46 6.93 10.78
N ALA A 55 7.26 6.49 10.42
CA ALA A 55 6.33 5.91 11.36
C ALA A 55 6.82 4.58 11.94
N LEU A 56 7.48 3.74 11.14
CA LEU A 56 8.08 2.48 11.61
C LEU A 56 9.13 2.70 12.71
N LYS A 57 9.88 3.79 12.68
CA LYS A 57 10.85 4.15 13.73
C LYS A 57 10.18 4.54 15.06
N LEU A 58 8.94 5.00 15.02
CA LEU A 58 8.19 5.52 16.16
C LEU A 58 7.16 4.51 16.71
N THR A 59 7.02 3.35 16.08
CA THR A 59 5.99 2.35 16.39
C THR A 59 6.62 0.97 16.55
N THR A 60 5.95 0.06 17.25
CA THR A 60 6.49 -1.28 17.57
C THR A 60 5.52 -2.42 17.28
N GLU A 61 4.36 -2.13 16.70
CA GLU A 61 3.34 -3.12 16.40
C GLU A 61 3.90 -4.20 15.43
N PRO A 62 3.61 -5.50 15.67
CA PRO A 62 4.19 -6.58 14.88
C PRO A 62 3.63 -6.68 13.45
N TYR A 63 2.50 -6.04 13.19
CA TYR A 63 1.88 -5.95 11.86
C TYR A 63 1.58 -4.51 11.54
N VAL A 64 1.77 -4.17 10.28
CA VAL A 64 1.53 -2.82 9.72
C VAL A 64 0.46 -2.92 8.66
N VAL A 65 -0.56 -2.07 8.75
CA VAL A 65 -1.61 -1.97 7.74
C VAL A 65 -1.49 -0.62 7.05
N VAL A 66 -1.52 -0.62 5.74
CA VAL A 66 -1.39 0.62 4.95
C VAL A 66 -2.66 0.85 4.13
N PHE A 67 -3.21 2.04 4.29
CA PHE A 67 -4.28 2.59 3.45
C PHE A 67 -3.87 3.96 2.93
N ASP A 68 -4.20 4.24 1.69
CA ASP A 68 -4.19 5.59 1.16
C ASP A 68 -5.34 6.40 1.80
N ALA A 69 -5.20 7.73 1.84
CA ALA A 69 -6.17 8.60 2.52
C ALA A 69 -7.57 8.56 1.88
N ASP A 70 -7.66 8.18 0.62
CA ASP A 70 -8.89 8.02 -0.15
C ASP A 70 -9.49 6.61 -0.09
N HIS A 71 -8.86 5.68 0.65
CA HIS A 71 -9.34 4.31 0.81
C HIS A 71 -10.05 4.10 2.15
N VAL A 72 -11.29 3.62 2.07
CA VAL A 72 -12.13 3.32 3.23
C VAL A 72 -12.20 1.81 3.46
N PRO A 73 -11.55 1.29 4.51
CA PRO A 73 -11.58 -0.13 4.80
C PRO A 73 -12.94 -0.59 5.32
N LYS A 74 -13.33 -1.81 4.93
CA LYS A 74 -14.51 -2.49 5.46
C LYS A 74 -14.25 -2.99 6.90
N PRO A 75 -15.30 -3.11 7.72
CA PRO A 75 -15.15 -3.54 9.12
C PRO A 75 -14.43 -4.87 9.30
N GLU A 76 -14.58 -5.79 8.36
CA GLU A 76 -13.99 -7.13 8.37
C GLU A 76 -12.57 -7.21 7.82
N PHE A 77 -11.95 -6.12 7.37
CA PHE A 77 -10.64 -6.12 6.72
C PHE A 77 -9.59 -6.94 7.47
N LEU A 78 -9.40 -6.69 8.76
CA LEU A 78 -8.40 -7.43 9.55
C LEU A 78 -8.83 -8.87 9.84
N ALA A 79 -10.12 -9.14 10.03
CA ALA A 79 -10.62 -10.50 10.24
C ALA A 79 -10.35 -11.39 9.03
N GLU A 80 -10.45 -10.84 7.82
CA GLU A 80 -10.24 -11.56 6.56
C GLU A 80 -8.76 -11.69 6.16
N THR A 81 -7.87 -10.88 6.73
CA THR A 81 -6.46 -10.84 6.34
C THR A 81 -5.51 -11.43 7.37
N MET A 82 -5.80 -11.27 8.67
CA MET A 82 -4.86 -11.67 9.73
C MET A 82 -4.69 -13.19 9.85
N GLY A 83 -5.69 -14.00 9.48
CA GLY A 83 -5.61 -15.45 9.53
C GLY A 83 -4.47 -16.06 8.71
N TYR A 84 -4.05 -15.41 7.62
CA TYR A 84 -2.96 -15.90 6.79
C TYR A 84 -1.58 -15.83 7.46
N PHE A 85 -1.43 -14.99 8.49
CA PHE A 85 -0.18 -14.85 9.24
C PHE A 85 0.08 -15.96 10.25
N VAL A 86 -0.78 -16.95 10.36
CA VAL A 86 -0.52 -18.22 11.06
C VAL A 86 0.65 -18.97 10.41
N ASP A 87 0.80 -18.92 9.07
CA ASP A 87 2.07 -19.29 8.44
C ASP A 87 3.10 -18.16 8.72
N GLU A 88 4.09 -18.47 9.54
CA GLU A 88 5.12 -17.51 9.95
C GLU A 88 5.99 -17.00 8.78
N ARG A 89 5.93 -17.67 7.64
CA ARG A 89 6.65 -17.27 6.41
C ARG A 89 5.88 -16.23 5.59
N VAL A 90 4.62 -15.97 5.90
CA VAL A 90 3.84 -14.92 5.20
C VAL A 90 4.32 -13.55 5.66
N ALA A 91 4.86 -12.80 4.70
CA ALA A 91 5.33 -11.42 4.91
C ALA A 91 4.22 -10.40 4.77
N PHE A 92 3.38 -10.55 3.76
CA PHE A 92 2.28 -9.62 3.53
C PHE A 92 1.06 -10.29 2.89
N VAL A 93 -0.06 -9.63 3.12
CA VAL A 93 -1.36 -9.94 2.53
C VAL A 93 -1.86 -8.72 1.80
N GLN A 94 -2.17 -8.84 0.51
CA GLN A 94 -2.71 -7.78 -0.35
C GLN A 94 -4.17 -8.09 -0.68
N SER A 95 -5.07 -7.11 -0.60
CA SER A 95 -6.42 -7.19 -1.16
C SER A 95 -6.58 -6.19 -2.33
N PRO A 96 -7.58 -6.38 -3.22
CA PRO A 96 -7.74 -5.51 -4.38
C PRO A 96 -8.07 -4.06 -4.01
N GLN A 97 -7.68 -3.15 -4.89
CA GLN A 97 -8.23 -1.81 -4.92
C GLN A 97 -9.57 -1.85 -5.65
N PHE A 98 -10.58 -1.28 -5.05
CA PHE A 98 -11.91 -1.15 -5.62
C PHE A 98 -12.30 0.33 -5.68
N TYR A 99 -12.82 0.77 -6.82
CA TYR A 99 -13.23 2.15 -7.00
C TYR A 99 -14.75 2.27 -6.92
N HIS A 100 -15.26 2.92 -5.88
CA HIS A 100 -16.71 3.07 -5.68
C HIS A 100 -17.35 4.10 -6.62
N ASN A 101 -16.56 5.01 -7.21
CA ASN A 101 -17.00 6.04 -8.15
C ASN A 101 -16.89 5.65 -9.63
N ALA A 102 -16.76 4.36 -9.95
CA ALA A 102 -16.56 3.88 -11.32
C ALA A 102 -17.68 4.29 -12.30
N GLN A 103 -18.90 4.56 -11.80
CA GLN A 103 -20.06 4.93 -12.61
C GLN A 103 -20.22 6.44 -12.82
N VAL A 104 -19.35 7.28 -12.24
CA VAL A 104 -19.48 8.74 -12.32
C VAL A 104 -19.25 9.25 -13.75
N ASN A 105 -18.27 8.69 -14.45
CA ASN A 105 -17.96 9.02 -15.86
C ASN A 105 -17.12 7.93 -16.54
N GLN A 106 -16.85 8.12 -17.85
CA GLN A 106 -16.11 7.16 -18.67
C GLN A 106 -14.65 6.98 -18.21
N VAL A 107 -14.01 8.02 -17.68
CA VAL A 107 -12.61 7.95 -17.19
C VAL A 107 -12.53 7.06 -15.95
N ALA A 108 -13.41 7.30 -14.98
CA ALA A 108 -13.46 6.49 -13.77
C ALA A 108 -13.87 5.04 -14.08
N GLY A 109 -14.79 4.83 -15.03
CA GLY A 109 -15.18 3.51 -15.52
C GLY A 109 -14.01 2.76 -16.18
N GLY A 110 -13.27 3.41 -17.08
CA GLY A 110 -12.08 2.83 -17.72
C GLY A 110 -10.96 2.51 -16.72
N ALA A 111 -10.74 3.37 -15.73
CA ALA A 111 -9.79 3.10 -14.65
C ALA A 111 -10.22 1.86 -13.83
N TRP A 112 -11.50 1.69 -13.56
CA TRP A 112 -12.04 0.51 -12.89
C TRP A 112 -11.86 -0.78 -13.69
N GLU A 113 -12.16 -0.77 -14.99
CA GLU A 113 -11.97 -1.92 -15.88
C GLU A 113 -10.50 -2.39 -15.87
N GLN A 114 -9.56 -1.45 -15.92
CA GLN A 114 -8.13 -1.76 -15.82
C GLN A 114 -7.79 -2.42 -14.47
N GLN A 115 -8.32 -1.93 -13.35
CA GLN A 115 -8.09 -2.53 -12.04
C GLN A 115 -8.67 -3.93 -11.94
N THR A 116 -9.82 -4.17 -12.55
CA THR A 116 -10.47 -5.49 -12.61
C THR A 116 -9.58 -6.51 -13.33
N LEU A 117 -8.95 -6.13 -14.44
CA LEU A 117 -8.00 -6.97 -15.15
C LEU A 117 -6.74 -7.24 -14.30
N PHE A 118 -6.24 -6.22 -13.63
CA PHE A 118 -5.02 -6.31 -12.83
C PHE A 118 -5.21 -7.16 -11.58
N PHE A 119 -6.21 -6.86 -10.76
CA PHE A 119 -6.48 -7.59 -9.51
C PHE A 119 -7.18 -8.93 -9.74
N GLY A 120 -7.94 -9.07 -10.83
CA GLY A 120 -8.57 -10.31 -11.23
C GLY A 120 -7.53 -11.33 -11.71
N PRO A 121 -7.46 -11.60 -13.02
CA PRO A 121 -6.65 -12.71 -13.53
C PRO A 121 -5.15 -12.56 -13.25
N LEU A 122 -4.58 -11.34 -13.32
CA LEU A 122 -3.14 -11.16 -13.20
C LEU A 122 -2.66 -11.43 -11.77
N LEU A 123 -3.21 -10.77 -10.76
CA LEU A 123 -2.71 -10.91 -9.38
C LEU A 123 -3.12 -12.26 -8.76
N LYS A 124 -4.29 -12.80 -9.14
CA LYS A 124 -4.67 -14.18 -8.80
C LYS A 124 -3.67 -15.20 -9.35
N GLY A 125 -3.30 -15.09 -10.63
CA GLY A 125 -2.29 -15.96 -11.23
C GLY A 125 -0.94 -15.86 -10.52
N LYS A 126 -0.48 -14.65 -10.21
CA LYS A 126 0.75 -14.45 -9.46
C LYS A 126 0.70 -15.05 -8.05
N ASN A 127 -0.44 -15.02 -7.39
CA ASN A 127 -0.60 -15.61 -6.07
C ASN A 127 -0.36 -17.13 -6.07
N THR A 128 -0.72 -17.84 -7.13
CA THR A 128 -0.55 -19.30 -7.22
C THR A 128 0.91 -19.74 -7.21
N ILE A 129 1.83 -18.88 -7.62
CA ILE A 129 3.26 -19.14 -7.71
C ILE A 129 4.07 -18.32 -6.71
N ASN A 130 3.43 -17.82 -5.64
CA ASN A 130 4.06 -16.99 -4.61
C ASN A 130 4.75 -15.73 -5.16
N SER A 131 4.17 -15.09 -6.17
CA SER A 131 4.71 -13.84 -6.75
C SER A 131 3.70 -12.69 -6.76
N ALA A 132 2.72 -12.71 -5.84
CA ALA A 132 1.91 -11.55 -5.56
C ALA A 132 2.78 -10.43 -4.96
N PHE A 133 2.39 -9.18 -5.17
CA PHE A 133 3.15 -8.02 -4.70
C PHE A 133 2.22 -6.97 -4.11
N MET A 134 2.80 -6.09 -3.30
CA MET A 134 2.10 -4.97 -2.69
C MET A 134 1.77 -3.90 -3.73
N CYS A 135 0.61 -3.29 -3.58
CA CYS A 135 0.08 -2.25 -4.49
C CYS A 135 -0.12 -0.90 -3.77
N GLY A 136 0.68 -0.64 -2.75
CA GLY A 136 0.72 0.63 -2.04
C GLY A 136 -0.37 0.84 -0.99
N THR A 137 -1.53 0.22 -1.13
CA THR A 137 -2.68 0.35 -0.22
C THR A 137 -3.40 -0.98 -0.03
N ASN A 138 -4.32 -1.07 0.93
CA ASN A 138 -5.12 -2.26 1.22
C ASN A 138 -4.27 -3.51 1.52
N MET A 139 -3.19 -3.33 2.25
CA MET A 139 -2.23 -4.38 2.56
C MET A 139 -1.94 -4.47 4.04
N VAL A 140 -1.67 -5.70 4.51
CA VAL A 140 -1.14 -5.98 5.83
C VAL A 140 0.25 -6.56 5.68
N ILE A 141 1.21 -6.09 6.46
CA ILE A 141 2.61 -6.47 6.35
C ILE A 141 3.11 -6.92 7.72
N ARG A 142 3.81 -8.03 7.79
CA ARG A 142 4.55 -8.45 8.98
C ARG A 142 5.77 -7.54 9.15
N ARG A 143 5.85 -6.82 10.28
CA ARG A 143 6.96 -5.90 10.57
C ARG A 143 8.34 -6.56 10.39
N LYS A 144 8.52 -7.77 10.92
CA LYS A 144 9.77 -8.52 10.78
C LYS A 144 10.26 -8.62 9.34
N ALA A 145 9.35 -8.86 8.39
CA ALA A 145 9.71 -8.94 6.98
C ALA A 145 10.13 -7.58 6.40
N LEU A 146 9.51 -6.48 6.85
CA LEU A 146 9.96 -5.11 6.50
C LEU A 146 11.33 -4.80 7.10
N ASP A 147 11.55 -5.13 8.37
CA ASP A 147 12.80 -4.83 9.08
C ASP A 147 13.99 -5.56 8.41
N GLU A 148 13.80 -6.82 7.97
CA GLU A 148 14.82 -7.61 7.26
C GLU A 148 15.25 -7.01 5.91
N VAL A 149 14.40 -6.22 5.27
CA VAL A 149 14.72 -5.54 3.99
C VAL A 149 15.03 -4.05 4.17
N GLY A 150 15.05 -3.56 5.41
CA GLY A 150 15.37 -2.17 5.76
C GLY A 150 14.19 -1.20 5.66
N GLY A 151 12.95 -1.70 5.74
CA GLY A 151 11.72 -0.91 5.63
C GLY A 151 11.16 -0.87 4.21
N MET A 152 10.26 0.08 3.94
CA MET A 152 9.78 0.36 2.58
C MET A 152 10.92 0.97 1.75
N SER A 153 11.12 0.47 0.54
CA SER A 153 12.21 0.97 -0.32
C SER A 153 11.95 2.39 -0.79
N GLU A 154 12.91 3.27 -0.60
CA GLU A 154 12.85 4.67 -1.07
C GLU A 154 13.58 4.88 -2.41
N LYS A 155 14.01 3.78 -3.06
CA LYS A 155 14.87 3.82 -4.25
C LYS A 155 14.10 3.83 -5.58
N SER A 156 12.78 3.73 -5.55
CA SER A 156 11.93 3.72 -6.75
C SER A 156 10.61 4.43 -6.48
N ILE A 157 10.00 4.96 -7.54
CA ILE A 157 8.63 5.49 -7.51
C ILE A 157 7.60 4.35 -7.27
N ALA A 158 7.94 3.11 -7.65
CA ALA A 158 7.16 1.91 -7.34
C ALA A 158 7.75 1.23 -6.09
N GLU A 159 7.73 1.95 -4.97
CA GLU A 159 8.32 1.55 -3.69
C GLU A 159 7.73 0.25 -3.13
N ASP A 160 6.43 0.06 -3.32
CA ASP A 160 5.65 -1.09 -2.91
C ASP A 160 6.06 -2.35 -3.68
N PHE A 161 6.16 -2.23 -5.00
CA PHE A 161 6.60 -3.32 -5.86
C PHE A 161 8.06 -3.69 -5.58
N LEU A 162 8.97 -2.70 -5.48
CA LEU A 162 10.37 -2.96 -5.15
C LEU A 162 10.52 -3.61 -3.78
N THR A 163 9.81 -3.13 -2.77
CA THR A 163 9.82 -3.74 -1.43
C THR A 163 9.33 -5.18 -1.48
N SER A 164 8.30 -5.48 -2.27
CA SER A 164 7.82 -6.85 -2.46
C SER A 164 8.87 -7.76 -3.06
N LEU A 165 9.61 -7.29 -4.08
CA LEU A 165 10.71 -8.04 -4.68
C LEU A 165 11.82 -8.31 -3.66
N LEU A 166 12.21 -7.32 -2.85
CA LEU A 166 13.21 -7.50 -1.78
C LEU A 166 12.75 -8.52 -0.74
N ILE A 167 11.49 -8.49 -0.34
CA ILE A 167 10.88 -9.47 0.58
C ILE A 167 10.94 -10.87 -0.03
N HIS A 168 10.60 -11.03 -1.31
CA HIS A 168 10.66 -12.32 -2.00
C HIS A 168 12.10 -12.84 -2.12
N THR A 169 13.13 -11.99 -2.37
CA THR A 169 14.52 -12.43 -2.38
C THR A 169 14.96 -13.04 -1.04
N ASN A 170 14.33 -12.62 0.07
CA ASN A 170 14.54 -13.19 1.40
C ASN A 170 13.66 -14.43 1.66
N LYS A 171 13.04 -15.01 0.62
CA LYS A 171 12.24 -16.23 0.65
C LYS A 171 10.96 -16.14 1.48
N TRP A 172 10.47 -14.95 1.73
CA TRP A 172 9.17 -14.74 2.34
C TRP A 172 8.05 -15.09 1.35
N LYS A 173 6.90 -15.42 1.90
CA LYS A 173 5.66 -15.65 1.13
C LYS A 173 4.79 -14.40 1.08
N SER A 174 4.05 -14.28 0.00
CA SER A 174 2.98 -13.31 -0.16
C SER A 174 1.63 -13.99 -0.33
N VAL A 175 0.57 -13.30 0.05
CA VAL A 175 -0.81 -13.76 -0.15
C VAL A 175 -1.59 -12.64 -0.82
N TYR A 176 -2.34 -12.99 -1.85
CA TYR A 176 -3.38 -12.13 -2.41
C TYR A 176 -4.76 -12.68 -2.04
N VAL A 177 -5.57 -11.86 -1.38
CA VAL A 177 -6.95 -12.18 -1.02
C VAL A 177 -7.88 -11.52 -2.02
N ASP A 178 -8.52 -12.33 -2.86
CA ASP A 178 -9.48 -11.88 -3.88
C ASP A 178 -10.84 -11.53 -3.25
N LYS A 179 -10.82 -10.51 -2.40
CA LYS A 179 -12.02 -9.99 -1.74
C LYS A 179 -11.90 -8.48 -1.61
N VAL A 180 -12.92 -7.75 -2.03
CA VAL A 180 -12.97 -6.29 -1.88
C VAL A 180 -13.17 -5.95 -0.40
N LEU A 181 -12.08 -5.55 0.25
CA LEU A 181 -12.02 -5.25 1.68
C LEU A 181 -11.81 -3.76 1.98
N ALA A 182 -11.60 -2.95 0.94
CA ALA A 182 -11.57 -1.50 1.03
C ALA A 182 -12.03 -0.89 -0.30
N GLU A 183 -12.52 0.33 -0.25
CA GLU A 183 -13.03 1.08 -1.39
C GLU A 183 -12.33 2.44 -1.46
N GLY A 184 -11.85 2.81 -2.65
CA GLY A 184 -11.17 4.07 -2.92
C GLY A 184 -11.80 4.85 -4.07
N LEU A 185 -11.10 5.86 -4.55
CA LEU A 185 -11.53 6.75 -5.63
C LEU A 185 -10.70 6.51 -6.89
N ALA A 186 -11.38 6.32 -8.02
CA ALA A 186 -10.77 6.42 -9.35
C ALA A 186 -10.56 7.89 -9.73
N PRO A 187 -9.55 8.20 -10.55
CA PRO A 187 -9.45 9.52 -11.18
C PRO A 187 -10.68 9.79 -12.05
N GLU A 188 -11.24 10.99 -11.94
CA GLU A 188 -12.47 11.38 -12.65
C GLU A 188 -12.18 12.21 -13.90
N ASP A 189 -10.95 12.67 -14.09
CA ASP A 189 -10.51 13.39 -15.29
C ASP A 189 -9.34 12.70 -15.99
N PHE A 190 -9.25 12.90 -17.30
CA PHE A 190 -8.26 12.25 -18.15
C PHE A 190 -6.81 12.61 -17.75
N LEU A 191 -6.55 13.85 -17.35
CA LEU A 191 -5.20 14.29 -17.00
C LEU A 191 -4.71 13.62 -15.71
N SER A 192 -5.57 13.49 -14.70
CA SER A 192 -5.27 12.78 -13.46
C SER A 192 -5.04 11.30 -13.73
N TYR A 193 -5.89 10.66 -14.57
CA TYR A 193 -5.69 9.29 -15.00
C TYR A 193 -4.35 9.11 -15.73
N TYR A 194 -4.06 9.95 -16.71
CA TYR A 194 -2.80 9.91 -17.47
C TYR A 194 -1.57 10.04 -16.54
N LYS A 195 -1.58 11.00 -15.62
CA LYS A 195 -0.48 11.19 -14.66
C LYS A 195 -0.29 9.97 -13.76
N GLN A 196 -1.38 9.34 -13.33
CA GLN A 196 -1.34 8.12 -12.52
C GLN A 196 -0.70 6.95 -13.32
N GLN A 197 -1.18 6.72 -14.55
CA GLN A 197 -0.66 5.66 -15.43
C GLN A 197 0.81 5.89 -15.78
N PHE A 198 1.18 7.12 -16.11
CA PHE A 198 2.57 7.48 -16.42
C PHE A 198 3.49 7.19 -15.22
N ARG A 199 3.07 7.54 -14.01
CA ARG A 199 3.83 7.26 -12.78
C ARG A 199 4.02 5.75 -12.57
N TRP A 200 2.98 4.95 -12.76
CA TRP A 200 3.05 3.50 -12.60
C TRP A 200 3.93 2.84 -13.67
N ALA A 201 3.76 3.23 -14.92
CA ALA A 201 4.60 2.75 -16.01
C ALA A 201 6.08 3.10 -15.81
N ARG A 202 6.36 4.36 -15.45
CA ARG A 202 7.72 4.81 -15.15
C ARG A 202 8.34 4.01 -14.00
N GLY A 203 7.63 3.85 -12.88
CA GLY A 203 8.13 3.08 -11.74
C GLY A 203 8.42 1.63 -12.10
N SER A 204 7.55 0.98 -12.89
CA SER A 204 7.75 -0.40 -13.36
C SER A 204 8.98 -0.52 -14.28
N LEU A 205 9.19 0.43 -15.20
CA LEU A 205 10.36 0.47 -16.06
C LEU A 205 11.66 0.72 -15.28
N GLU A 206 11.65 1.64 -14.32
CA GLU A 206 12.80 1.88 -13.43
C GLU A 206 13.24 0.59 -12.71
N LEU A 207 12.30 -0.26 -12.33
CA LEU A 207 12.62 -1.54 -11.69
C LEU A 207 13.25 -2.53 -12.65
N ILE A 208 12.79 -2.61 -13.89
CA ILE A 208 13.37 -3.50 -14.90
C ILE A 208 14.83 -3.11 -15.19
N PHE A 209 15.11 -1.81 -15.35
CA PHE A 209 16.45 -1.33 -15.70
C PHE A 209 17.37 -1.16 -14.48
N GLY A 210 16.85 -0.75 -13.32
CA GLY A 210 17.63 -0.48 -12.13
C GLY A 210 17.83 -1.67 -11.20
N PHE A 211 16.77 -2.42 -10.91
CA PHE A 211 16.82 -3.59 -10.04
C PHE A 211 17.10 -4.88 -10.80
N ASN A 212 16.61 -4.97 -12.02
CA ASN A 212 16.70 -6.10 -12.94
C ASN A 212 16.35 -7.46 -12.30
N PRO A 213 15.06 -7.72 -12.05
CA PRO A 213 14.60 -8.90 -11.32
C PRO A 213 15.01 -10.23 -12.00
N LEU A 214 15.20 -10.22 -13.32
CA LEU A 214 15.58 -11.43 -14.10
C LEU A 214 16.95 -12.00 -13.72
N PHE A 215 17.84 -11.19 -13.14
CA PHE A 215 19.19 -11.60 -12.73
C PHE A 215 19.37 -11.68 -11.20
N ARG A 216 18.28 -11.56 -10.42
CA ARG A 216 18.33 -11.67 -8.96
C ARG A 216 18.07 -13.11 -8.52
N ARG A 217 19.00 -13.65 -7.71
CA ARG A 217 18.79 -14.96 -7.08
C ARG A 217 17.72 -14.84 -6.01
N GLY A 218 16.79 -15.78 -5.99
CA GLY A 218 15.75 -15.87 -4.96
C GLY A 218 14.39 -15.30 -5.37
N LEU A 219 14.27 -14.76 -6.61
CA LEU A 219 12.99 -14.41 -7.24
C LEU A 219 12.50 -15.56 -8.12
#